data_b5413230a5bd1de7e0b853f69dff2b5c
#
_entry.id   b5413230a5bd1de7e0b853f69dff2b5c
#
_cell.length_a   1.000
_cell.length_b   1.000
_cell.length_c   1.000
_cell.angle_alpha   90.00
_cell.angle_beta   90.00
_cell.angle_gamma   90.00
#
_symmetry.space_group_name_H-M   'P 1'
#
loop_
_entity.id
_entity.type
_entity.pdbx_description
1 polymer ?
#
loop_
_entity_poly.entity_id
_entity_poly.type
_entity_poly.pdbx_seq_one_letter_code
_entity_poly.pdbx_strand_id
1 'polypeptide(L)'
;MLAQQFPEGIRMSIFAHKLVGGNGGADLQGINILNHYIGMREIRAQDFPEMKFIPFALGLFFLLGLRTAVFARVHQLVDLLVLFIYFGLFSLVAFYYRMYTFGHQLSPEAAFKVPPFTPPVFGHQHIANFDVYSYPGLGTYLLSAYALVLGVLLVIEARRKAPAAVPVNRVAAA
;
A
#
# COMPACT_ATOMS: atom_id res chain seq x y z
N MET A 1 18.81 -11.12 25.84
CA MET A 1 19.05 -12.36 25.09
C MET A 1 18.55 -12.30 23.64
N LEU A 2 17.35 -11.77 23.33
CA LEU A 2 16.86 -11.66 21.93
C LEU A 2 17.71 -10.72 21.05
N ALA A 3 18.22 -9.61 21.59
CA ALA A 3 19.05 -8.66 20.86
C ALA A 3 20.40 -9.24 20.36
N GLN A 4 20.89 -10.31 20.97
CA GLN A 4 22.09 -11.00 20.52
C GLN A 4 21.83 -12.00 19.39
N GLN A 5 20.60 -12.51 19.30
CA GLN A 5 20.19 -13.43 18.22
C GLN A 5 19.78 -12.69 16.93
N PHE A 6 19.31 -11.45 17.06
CA PHE A 6 18.84 -10.63 15.94
C PHE A 6 19.45 -9.22 16.00
N PRO A 7 20.75 -9.07 15.71
CA PRO A 7 21.41 -7.75 15.82
C PRO A 7 20.86 -6.72 14.84
N GLU A 8 20.24 -7.15 13.74
CA GLU A 8 19.60 -6.27 12.75
C GLU A 8 18.07 -6.15 12.95
N GLY A 9 17.52 -6.74 14.03
CA GLY A 9 16.09 -6.84 14.25
C GLY A 9 15.45 -7.94 13.38
N ILE A 10 14.16 -8.17 13.60
CA ILE A 10 13.35 -9.15 12.86
C ILE A 10 12.63 -8.42 11.75
N ARG A 11 12.75 -8.90 10.51
CA ARG A 11 12.19 -8.23 9.33
C ARG A 11 11.16 -9.09 8.63
N MET A 12 10.09 -8.46 8.15
CA MET A 12 9.10 -9.06 7.29
C MET A 12 8.80 -8.13 6.11
N SER A 13 8.76 -8.68 4.91
CA SER A 13 8.38 -7.97 3.70
C SER A 13 7.06 -8.49 3.17
N ILE A 14 6.13 -7.57 2.92
CA ILE A 14 4.81 -7.87 2.37
C ILE A 14 4.84 -7.50 0.88
N PHE A 15 4.77 -8.51 0.03
CA PHE A 15 4.69 -8.35 -1.42
C PHE A 15 3.23 -8.46 -1.88
N ALA A 16 2.97 -8.08 -3.12
CA ALA A 16 1.64 -8.20 -3.72
C ALA A 16 1.08 -9.63 -3.73
N HIS A 17 1.94 -10.66 -3.67
CA HIS A 17 1.56 -12.06 -3.83
C HIS A 17 2.07 -12.99 -2.73
N LYS A 18 2.91 -12.50 -1.82
CA LYS A 18 3.51 -13.32 -0.75
C LYS A 18 4.00 -12.49 0.43
N LEU A 19 4.15 -13.15 1.57
CA LEU A 19 4.88 -12.67 2.74
C LEU A 19 6.26 -13.34 2.76
N VAL A 20 7.29 -12.58 3.08
CA VAL A 20 8.65 -13.10 3.20
C VAL A 20 9.27 -12.58 4.49
N GLY A 21 9.63 -13.49 5.39
CA GLY A 21 10.48 -13.17 6.54
C GLY A 21 11.93 -12.98 6.08
N GLY A 22 12.68 -12.14 6.78
CA GLY A 22 14.14 -12.07 6.65
C GLY A 22 14.81 -13.39 7.03
N ASN A 23 16.12 -13.45 6.86
CA ASN A 23 16.96 -14.60 7.24
C ASN A 23 16.43 -15.96 6.73
N GLY A 24 16.09 -16.02 5.42
CA GLY A 24 15.58 -17.25 4.80
C GLY A 24 14.18 -17.67 5.27
N GLY A 25 13.41 -16.78 5.89
CA GLY A 25 12.06 -17.05 6.44
C GLY A 25 12.03 -17.24 7.96
N ALA A 26 13.18 -17.36 8.61
CA ALA A 26 13.27 -17.56 10.07
C ALA A 26 12.63 -16.38 10.85
N ASP A 27 12.75 -15.17 10.33
CA ASP A 27 12.20 -13.98 10.96
C ASP A 27 10.66 -14.02 11.07
N LEU A 28 9.97 -14.59 10.09
CA LEU A 28 8.51 -14.75 10.15
C LEU A 28 8.11 -15.70 11.29
N GLN A 29 8.88 -16.75 11.51
CA GLN A 29 8.68 -17.64 12.64
C GLN A 29 8.93 -16.92 13.97
N GLY A 30 10.01 -16.12 14.04
CA GLY A 30 10.30 -15.28 15.20
C GLY A 30 9.17 -14.30 15.52
N ILE A 31 8.63 -13.61 14.50
CA ILE A 31 7.47 -12.72 14.66
C ILE A 31 6.25 -13.50 15.20
N ASN A 32 5.97 -14.67 14.66
CA ASN A 32 4.82 -15.47 15.10
C ASN A 32 4.98 -15.99 16.54
N ILE A 33 6.19 -16.33 16.95
CA ILE A 33 6.48 -16.66 18.36
C ILE A 33 6.20 -15.44 19.25
N LEU A 34 6.68 -14.25 18.90
CA LEU A 34 6.41 -13.02 19.65
C LEU A 34 4.91 -12.70 19.69
N ASN A 35 4.22 -12.84 18.57
CA ASN A 35 2.78 -12.65 18.48
C ASN A 35 2.02 -13.59 19.43
N HIS A 36 2.44 -14.85 19.52
CA HIS A 36 1.84 -15.82 20.42
C HIS A 36 1.98 -15.37 21.89
N TYR A 37 3.14 -14.86 22.30
CA TYR A 37 3.35 -14.40 23.69
C TYR A 37 2.46 -13.22 24.08
N ILE A 38 2.14 -12.32 23.16
CA ILE A 38 1.26 -11.16 23.40
C ILE A 38 -0.20 -11.41 23.00
N GLY A 39 -0.53 -12.64 22.61
CA GLY A 39 -1.88 -13.06 22.26
C GLY A 39 -2.34 -12.64 20.86
N MET A 40 -1.47 -12.13 20.01
CA MET A 40 -1.78 -11.91 18.60
C MET A 40 -1.82 -13.23 17.84
N ARG A 41 -2.67 -13.27 16.81
CA ARG A 41 -2.72 -14.42 15.90
C ARG A 41 -1.43 -14.51 15.08
N GLU A 42 -1.07 -15.72 14.69
CA GLU A 42 0.02 -15.94 13.74
C GLU A 42 -0.28 -15.26 12.41
N ILE A 43 0.76 -14.69 11.81
CA ILE A 43 0.69 -14.13 10.46
C ILE A 43 0.93 -15.26 9.46
N ARG A 44 -0.10 -15.59 8.70
CA ARG A 44 -0.07 -16.64 7.67
C ARG A 44 -0.47 -16.05 6.33
N ALA A 45 0.16 -16.49 5.25
CA ALA A 45 -0.21 -16.05 3.90
C ALA A 45 -1.69 -16.30 3.55
N GLN A 46 -2.30 -17.31 4.18
CA GLN A 46 -3.71 -17.67 4.01
C GLN A 46 -4.67 -16.60 4.56
N ASP A 47 -4.23 -15.81 5.53
CA ASP A 47 -5.01 -14.73 6.13
C ASP A 47 -5.14 -13.51 5.22
N PHE A 48 -4.44 -13.51 4.09
CA PHE A 48 -4.40 -12.42 3.10
C PHE A 48 -4.92 -12.90 1.74
N PRO A 49 -6.23 -13.19 1.60
CA PRO A 49 -6.81 -13.67 0.33
C PRO A 49 -6.61 -12.67 -0.82
N GLU A 50 -6.50 -11.38 -0.49
CA GLU A 50 -6.20 -10.32 -1.44
C GLU A 50 -4.89 -10.53 -2.21
N MET A 51 -3.88 -11.19 -1.63
CA MET A 51 -2.62 -11.51 -2.30
C MET A 51 -2.79 -12.40 -3.53
N LYS A 52 -3.89 -13.14 -3.62
CA LYS A 52 -4.22 -13.94 -4.81
C LYS A 52 -4.71 -13.09 -5.97
N PHE A 53 -5.38 -11.97 -5.68
CA PHE A 53 -6.03 -11.11 -6.68
C PHE A 53 -5.20 -9.90 -7.08
N ILE A 54 -4.37 -9.36 -6.18
CA ILE A 54 -3.55 -8.17 -6.45
C ILE A 54 -2.71 -8.31 -7.72
N PRO A 55 -1.98 -9.42 -7.98
CA PRO A 55 -1.19 -9.56 -9.21
C PRO A 55 -2.04 -9.45 -10.48
N PHE A 56 -3.24 -10.01 -10.47
CA PHE A 56 -4.17 -9.91 -11.61
C PHE A 56 -4.69 -8.49 -11.80
N ALA A 57 -5.02 -7.80 -10.70
CA ALA A 57 -5.42 -6.40 -10.75
C ALA A 57 -4.29 -5.51 -11.31
N LEU A 58 -3.04 -5.72 -10.87
CA LEU A 58 -1.89 -5.01 -11.38
C LEU A 58 -1.66 -5.30 -12.87
N GLY A 59 -1.79 -6.56 -13.31
CA GLY A 59 -1.75 -6.93 -14.71
C GLY A 59 -2.83 -6.23 -15.55
N LEU A 60 -4.05 -6.13 -15.02
CA LEU A 60 -5.13 -5.39 -15.66
C LEU A 60 -4.80 -3.90 -15.79
N PHE A 61 -4.31 -3.25 -14.72
CA PHE A 61 -3.87 -1.85 -14.77
C PHE A 61 -2.76 -1.63 -15.79
N PHE A 62 -1.82 -2.56 -15.90
CA PHE A 62 -0.78 -2.51 -16.91
C PHE A 62 -1.36 -2.56 -18.34
N LEU A 63 -2.28 -3.50 -18.63
CA LEU A 63 -2.94 -3.61 -19.93
C LEU A 63 -3.79 -2.37 -20.26
N LEU A 64 -4.53 -1.84 -19.27
CA LEU A 64 -5.31 -0.62 -19.45
C LEU A 64 -4.39 0.59 -19.68
N GLY A 65 -3.23 0.64 -19.03
CA GLY A 65 -2.21 1.65 -19.26
C GLY A 65 -1.67 1.61 -20.70
N LEU A 66 -1.31 0.43 -21.18
CA LEU A 66 -0.88 0.23 -22.58
C LEU A 66 -1.97 0.67 -23.56
N ARG A 67 -3.22 0.24 -23.33
CA ARG A 67 -4.36 0.67 -24.15
C ARG A 67 -4.50 2.18 -24.18
N THR A 68 -4.42 2.83 -23.01
CA THR A 68 -4.53 4.29 -22.92
C THR A 68 -3.38 5.00 -23.65
N ALA A 69 -2.16 4.46 -23.58
CA ALA A 69 -1.00 4.97 -24.29
C ALA A 69 -1.18 4.87 -25.83
N VAL A 70 -1.77 3.78 -26.33
CA VAL A 70 -1.99 3.59 -27.78
C VAL A 70 -3.10 4.49 -28.32
N PHE A 71 -4.22 4.58 -27.63
CA PHE A 71 -5.38 5.34 -28.13
C PHE A 71 -5.39 6.82 -27.75
N ALA A 72 -4.59 7.22 -26.77
CA ALA A 72 -4.35 8.61 -26.31
C ALA A 72 -5.65 9.42 -26.09
N ARG A 73 -6.72 8.80 -25.57
CA ARG A 73 -8.00 9.46 -25.30
C ARG A 73 -8.06 9.95 -23.85
N VAL A 74 -8.37 11.23 -23.65
CA VAL A 74 -8.37 11.86 -22.31
C VAL A 74 -9.34 11.17 -21.34
N HIS A 75 -10.54 10.82 -21.77
CA HIS A 75 -11.49 10.14 -20.90
C HIS A 75 -10.97 8.78 -20.43
N GLN A 76 -10.25 8.01 -21.24
CA GLN A 76 -9.63 6.75 -20.83
C GLN A 76 -8.54 6.97 -19.79
N LEU A 77 -7.79 8.08 -19.90
CA LEU A 77 -6.77 8.45 -18.93
C LEU A 77 -7.40 8.84 -17.58
N VAL A 78 -8.53 9.58 -17.61
CA VAL A 78 -9.28 9.94 -16.40
C VAL A 78 -9.84 8.68 -15.74
N ASP A 79 -10.51 7.82 -16.51
CA ASP A 79 -11.10 6.57 -16.00
C ASP A 79 -10.02 5.68 -15.35
N LEU A 80 -8.87 5.54 -16.02
CA LEU A 80 -7.76 4.76 -15.52
C LEU A 80 -7.18 5.32 -14.23
N LEU A 81 -6.99 6.65 -14.15
CA LEU A 81 -6.48 7.30 -12.94
C LEU A 81 -7.46 7.15 -11.78
N VAL A 82 -8.74 7.40 -12.02
CA VAL A 82 -9.79 7.29 -10.99
C VAL A 82 -9.87 5.84 -10.48
N LEU A 83 -9.90 4.86 -11.39
CA LEU A 83 -9.94 3.44 -11.03
C LEU A 83 -8.71 3.04 -10.22
N PHE A 84 -7.52 3.54 -10.59
CA PHE A 84 -6.29 3.25 -9.90
C PHE A 84 -6.27 3.88 -8.49
N ILE A 85 -6.79 5.11 -8.33
CA ILE A 85 -6.93 5.77 -7.02
C ILE A 85 -7.88 4.95 -6.13
N TYR A 86 -9.03 4.53 -6.63
CA TYR A 86 -9.95 3.67 -5.87
C TYR A 86 -9.31 2.36 -5.44
N PHE A 87 -8.57 1.71 -6.34
CA PHE A 87 -7.81 0.51 -6.00
C PHE A 87 -6.78 0.75 -4.89
N GLY A 88 -6.04 1.86 -4.98
CA GLY A 88 -5.06 2.26 -3.97
C GLY A 88 -5.70 2.53 -2.61
N LEU A 89 -6.78 3.30 -2.57
CA LEU A 89 -7.53 3.59 -1.35
C LEU A 89 -8.12 2.32 -0.74
N PHE A 90 -8.74 1.48 -1.55
CA PHE A 90 -9.27 0.20 -1.09
C PHE A 90 -8.18 -0.69 -0.48
N SER A 91 -7.04 -0.80 -1.16
CA SER A 91 -5.90 -1.60 -0.68
C SER A 91 -5.36 -1.05 0.65
N LEU A 92 -5.26 0.28 0.78
CA LEU A 92 -4.80 0.93 2.01
C LEU A 92 -5.77 0.70 3.17
N VAL A 93 -7.07 0.85 2.93
CA VAL A 93 -8.12 0.61 3.94
C VAL A 93 -8.15 -0.86 4.34
N ALA A 94 -8.04 -1.80 3.38
CA ALA A 94 -8.00 -3.22 3.66
C ALA A 94 -6.77 -3.59 4.50
N PHE A 95 -5.60 -3.02 4.18
CA PHE A 95 -4.38 -3.24 4.95
C PHE A 95 -4.50 -2.65 6.37
N TYR A 96 -5.01 -1.42 6.51
CA TYR A 96 -5.25 -0.81 7.82
C TYR A 96 -6.21 -1.66 8.66
N TYR A 97 -7.31 -2.11 8.08
CA TYR A 97 -8.28 -2.97 8.76
C TYR A 97 -7.66 -4.28 9.25
N ARG A 98 -6.75 -4.86 8.46
CA ARG A 98 -5.98 -6.04 8.88
C ARG A 98 -5.11 -5.74 10.09
N MET A 99 -4.33 -4.67 10.05
CA MET A 99 -3.47 -4.28 11.17
C MET A 99 -4.30 -4.01 12.43
N TYR A 100 -5.43 -3.32 12.28
CA TYR A 100 -6.38 -3.11 13.37
C TYR A 100 -6.87 -4.43 13.95
N THR A 101 -7.34 -5.34 13.13
CA THR A 101 -7.87 -6.65 13.56
C THR A 101 -6.81 -7.48 14.28
N PHE A 102 -5.58 -7.52 13.75
CA PHE A 102 -4.49 -8.27 14.39
C PHE A 102 -4.16 -7.74 15.78
N GLY A 103 -4.17 -6.43 15.99
CA GLY A 103 -3.82 -5.83 17.28
C GLY A 103 -4.98 -5.70 18.29
N HIS A 104 -6.24 -5.90 17.86
CA HIS A 104 -7.42 -5.79 18.73
C HIS A 104 -8.06 -7.15 19.05
N GLN A 105 -7.80 -8.19 18.27
CA GLN A 105 -8.27 -9.55 18.54
C GLN A 105 -7.20 -10.36 19.25
N LEU A 106 -6.88 -9.94 20.48
CA LEU A 106 -5.88 -10.61 21.31
C LEU A 106 -6.49 -11.77 22.08
N SER A 107 -5.74 -12.88 22.22
CA SER A 107 -6.16 -14.02 23.01
C SER A 107 -6.11 -13.67 24.51
N PRO A 108 -7.16 -14.02 25.29
CA PRO A 108 -7.16 -13.83 26.74
C PRO A 108 -6.13 -14.73 27.46
N GLU A 109 -5.68 -15.80 26.80
CA GLU A 109 -4.71 -16.78 27.32
C GLU A 109 -3.26 -16.39 27.09
N ALA A 110 -3.00 -15.16 26.59
CA ALA A 110 -1.66 -14.66 26.33
C ALA A 110 -0.79 -14.66 27.59
N ALA A 111 0.49 -15.03 27.42
CA ALA A 111 1.48 -15.01 28.50
C ALA A 111 1.72 -13.58 29.00
N PHE A 112 1.67 -12.59 28.11
CA PHE A 112 1.77 -11.16 28.42
C PHE A 112 0.50 -10.45 27.96
N LYS A 113 -0.19 -9.84 28.90
CA LYS A 113 -1.38 -9.04 28.60
C LYS A 113 -0.97 -7.64 28.19
N VAL A 114 -1.16 -7.33 26.92
CA VAL A 114 -0.96 -5.97 26.37
C VAL A 114 -2.33 -5.34 26.09
N PRO A 115 -2.47 -4.01 26.24
CA PRO A 115 -3.68 -3.34 25.79
C PRO A 115 -3.84 -3.48 24.26
N PRO A 116 -5.07 -3.47 23.72
CA PRO A 116 -5.28 -3.46 22.28
C PRO A 116 -4.50 -2.32 21.61
N PHE A 117 -3.86 -2.60 20.49
CA PHE A 117 -3.07 -1.64 19.74
C PHE A 117 -3.25 -1.86 18.23
N THR A 118 -2.88 -0.88 17.44
CA THR A 118 -2.82 -1.03 15.98
C THR A 118 -1.37 -0.93 15.54
N PRO A 119 -0.77 -1.99 14.97
CA PRO A 119 0.57 -1.90 14.40
C PRO A 119 0.67 -0.74 13.40
N PRO A 120 1.79 -0.02 13.32
CA PRO A 120 1.90 1.13 12.44
C PRO A 120 1.83 0.69 10.97
N VAL A 121 0.97 1.37 10.19
CA VAL A 121 0.94 1.22 8.73
C VAL A 121 2.14 1.91 8.10
N PHE A 122 2.58 3.01 8.73
CA PHE A 122 3.73 3.79 8.31
C PHE A 122 4.43 4.42 9.52
N GLY A 123 5.75 4.40 9.50
CA GLY A 123 6.58 5.03 10.52
C GLY A 123 6.99 4.08 11.64
N HIS A 124 7.09 4.61 12.85
CA HIS A 124 7.58 3.93 14.04
C HIS A 124 6.55 3.98 15.17
N GLN A 125 6.46 2.87 15.91
CA GLN A 125 5.65 2.79 17.12
C GLN A 125 6.32 1.87 18.14
N HIS A 126 6.32 2.29 19.39
CA HIS A 126 6.74 1.45 20.50
C HIS A 126 5.55 0.65 21.03
N ILE A 127 5.65 -0.68 21.00
CA ILE A 127 4.58 -1.61 21.41
C ILE A 127 5.15 -2.55 22.46
N ALA A 128 4.62 -2.49 23.68
CA ALA A 128 5.16 -3.18 24.84
C ALA A 128 6.66 -2.89 25.01
N ASN A 129 7.53 -3.85 24.75
CA ASN A 129 8.99 -3.72 24.85
C ASN A 129 9.68 -3.78 23.47
N PHE A 130 8.93 -3.56 22.39
CA PHE A 130 9.43 -3.68 21.02
C PHE A 130 9.22 -2.38 20.26
N ASP A 131 10.20 -2.02 19.46
CA ASP A 131 10.10 -0.96 18.48
C ASP A 131 9.71 -1.57 17.14
N VAL A 132 8.55 -1.15 16.63
CA VAL A 132 7.99 -1.63 15.36
C VAL A 132 8.14 -0.52 14.32
N TYR A 133 8.79 -0.84 13.23
CA TYR A 133 9.00 0.04 12.08
C TYR A 133 8.26 -0.49 10.87
N SER A 134 7.54 0.38 10.18
CA SER A 134 6.85 0.06 8.93
C SER A 134 7.18 1.10 7.87
N TYR A 135 7.73 0.66 6.76
CA TYR A 135 8.09 1.52 5.65
C TYR A 135 7.60 0.96 4.33
N PRO A 136 7.21 1.85 3.37
CA PRO A 136 6.79 1.41 2.06
C PRO A 136 7.95 0.73 1.33
N GLY A 137 7.66 -0.42 0.73
CA GLY A 137 8.61 -1.12 -0.12
C GLY A 137 8.65 -0.58 -1.55
N LEU A 138 9.55 -1.11 -2.37
CA LEU A 138 9.73 -0.71 -3.78
C LEU A 138 8.41 -0.74 -4.56
N GLY A 139 7.54 -1.72 -4.32
CA GLY A 139 6.23 -1.82 -4.99
C GLY A 139 5.36 -0.59 -4.77
N THR A 140 5.33 -0.05 -3.54
CA THR A 140 4.56 1.16 -3.21
C THR A 140 5.09 2.38 -3.97
N TYR A 141 6.42 2.53 -4.07
CA TYR A 141 7.03 3.62 -4.84
C TYR A 141 6.72 3.51 -6.33
N LEU A 142 6.75 2.31 -6.91
CA LEU A 142 6.41 2.09 -8.32
C LEU A 142 4.93 2.41 -8.61
N LEU A 143 4.02 1.99 -7.72
CA LEU A 143 2.60 2.31 -7.85
C LEU A 143 2.33 3.81 -7.70
N SER A 144 3.02 4.47 -6.77
CA SER A 144 2.94 5.93 -6.62
C SER A 144 3.47 6.67 -7.85
N ALA A 145 4.58 6.22 -8.41
CA ALA A 145 5.12 6.76 -9.65
C ALA A 145 4.16 6.57 -10.83
N TYR A 146 3.51 5.41 -10.93
CA TYR A 146 2.49 5.16 -11.96
C TYR A 146 1.32 6.15 -11.84
N ALA A 147 0.79 6.37 -10.62
CA ALA A 147 -0.26 7.36 -10.40
C ALA A 147 0.17 8.79 -10.76
N LEU A 148 1.40 9.17 -10.39
CA LEU A 148 1.97 10.47 -10.73
C LEU A 148 2.08 10.66 -12.25
N VAL A 149 2.57 9.67 -12.98
CA VAL A 149 2.66 9.73 -14.46
C VAL A 149 1.28 9.93 -15.07
N LEU A 150 0.27 9.16 -14.64
CA LEU A 150 -1.11 9.33 -15.12
C LEU A 150 -1.64 10.74 -14.82
N GLY A 151 -1.40 11.26 -13.61
CA GLY A 151 -1.81 12.61 -13.22
C GLY A 151 -1.13 13.71 -14.05
N VAL A 152 0.19 13.61 -14.27
CA VAL A 152 0.94 14.54 -15.11
C VAL A 152 0.44 14.52 -16.54
N LEU A 153 0.24 13.33 -17.12
CA LEU A 153 -0.31 13.21 -18.48
C LEU A 153 -1.70 13.85 -18.59
N LEU A 154 -2.54 13.65 -17.58
CA LEU A 154 -3.87 14.27 -17.54
C LEU A 154 -3.78 15.80 -17.53
N VAL A 155 -2.89 16.38 -16.71
CA VAL A 155 -2.67 17.83 -16.66
C VAL A 155 -2.16 18.36 -18.01
N ILE A 156 -1.22 17.68 -18.65
CA ILE A 156 -0.68 18.06 -19.96
C ILE A 156 -1.81 18.07 -21.00
N GLU A 157 -2.62 17.00 -21.05
CA GLU A 157 -3.71 16.90 -22.02
C GLU A 157 -4.85 17.90 -21.75
N ALA A 158 -5.15 18.19 -20.49
CA ALA A 158 -6.12 19.22 -20.13
C ALA A 158 -5.65 20.62 -20.59
N ARG A 159 -4.37 20.93 -20.42
CA ARG A 159 -3.78 22.21 -20.89
C ARG A 159 -3.74 22.33 -22.40
N ARG A 160 -3.52 21.24 -23.12
CA ARG A 160 -3.53 21.24 -24.60
C ARG A 160 -4.92 21.52 -25.18
N LYS A 161 -5.98 21.12 -24.47
CA LYS A 161 -7.38 21.29 -24.91
C LYS A 161 -8.03 22.56 -24.37
N ALA A 162 -7.36 23.31 -23.48
CA ALA A 162 -7.86 24.62 -23.05
C ALA A 162 -7.91 25.55 -24.28
N PRO A 163 -9.10 26.09 -24.65
CA PRO A 163 -9.20 27.02 -25.76
C PRO A 163 -8.30 28.23 -25.45
N ALA A 164 -7.49 28.64 -26.44
CA ALA A 164 -6.78 29.92 -26.35
C ALA A 164 -7.82 30.98 -25.97
N ALA A 165 -7.57 31.72 -24.90
CA ALA A 165 -8.46 32.79 -24.47
C ALA A 165 -8.73 33.68 -25.70
N VAL A 166 -9.98 33.71 -26.15
CA VAL A 166 -10.38 34.60 -27.24
C VAL A 166 -10.04 36.00 -26.77
N PRO A 167 -9.14 36.72 -27.43
CA PRO A 167 -8.86 38.08 -27.03
C PRO A 167 -10.16 38.87 -27.18
N VAL A 168 -10.69 39.38 -26.06
CA VAL A 168 -11.79 40.35 -26.06
C VAL A 168 -11.26 41.60 -26.77
N ASN A 169 -11.33 41.56 -28.07
CA ASN A 169 -10.86 42.65 -28.90
C ASN A 169 -12.04 43.58 -29.18
N ARG A 170 -12.01 44.72 -28.46
CA ARG A 170 -12.41 46.04 -28.94
C ARG A 170 -13.60 46.05 -29.92
N VAL A 171 -14.79 46.03 -29.39
CA VAL A 171 -15.92 46.76 -30.00
C VAL A 171 -16.17 47.98 -29.13
N ALA A 172 -15.31 48.96 -29.25
CA ALA A 172 -15.51 50.29 -28.69
C ALA A 172 -14.68 51.27 -29.48
N ALA A 173 -15.09 51.54 -30.72
CA ALA A 173 -14.73 52.75 -31.47
C ALA A 173 -15.51 52.77 -32.82
N ALA A 174 -16.75 53.18 -32.78
CA ALA A 174 -17.41 53.91 -33.88
C ALA A 174 -18.67 54.57 -33.30
#